data_5396c9e4d348a329fd9454522c02d49d
#
_entry.id   5396c9e4d348a329fd9454522c02d49d
#
_cell.length_a   1.000
_cell.length_b   1.000
_cell.length_c   1.000
_cell.angle_alpha   90.00
_cell.angle_beta   90.00
_cell.angle_gamma   90.00
#
_symmetry.space_group_name_H-M   'P 1'
#
loop_
_entity.id
_entity.type
_entity.pdbx_description
1 polymer ?
#
loop_
_entity_poly.entity_id
_entity_poly.type
_entity_poly.pdbx_seq_one_letter_code
_entity_poly.pdbx_strand_id
1 'polypeptide(L)'
;MSKIVVVTGAGTGVGKRVAEVLSKEGMVVYLIGRRKDKLIETQTLCSGETQILQCDVSDPQAVKNAFEIVEKDHSRIDVLFNNAGIGVPAQSIDEMPYENWKSVVDINLNGMFLCAKYAFALMRKQSPQGGRIINNGSVSSVTPRPGSIPYTAT
;
A
#
# COMPACT_ATOMS: atom_id res chain seq x y z
N MET A 1 13.15 15.53 13.50
CA MET A 1 12.87 14.08 13.34
C MET A 1 12.47 13.80 11.89
N SER A 2 13.00 12.74 11.29
CA SER A 2 12.61 12.31 9.95
C SER A 2 11.13 11.88 9.94
N LYS A 3 10.43 12.13 8.84
CA LYS A 3 9.05 11.66 8.67
C LYS A 3 9.03 10.16 8.44
N ILE A 4 8.06 9.48 9.04
CA ILE A 4 7.84 8.04 8.89
C ILE A 4 6.77 7.81 7.84
N VAL A 5 7.13 7.06 6.80
CA VAL A 5 6.28 6.81 5.64
C VAL A 5 6.08 5.31 5.44
N VAL A 6 4.85 4.92 5.20
CA VAL A 6 4.49 3.55 4.80
C VAL A 6 4.03 3.58 3.35
N VAL A 7 4.65 2.76 2.50
CA VAL A 7 4.29 2.61 1.08
C VAL A 7 3.84 1.18 0.82
N THR A 8 2.58 0.99 0.45
CA THR A 8 2.08 -0.33 0.04
C THR A 8 2.26 -0.55 -1.46
N GLY A 9 2.50 -1.80 -1.86
CA GLY A 9 2.86 -2.10 -3.25
C GLY A 9 4.22 -1.52 -3.65
N ALA A 10 5.15 -1.40 -2.69
CA ALA A 10 6.44 -0.72 -2.87
C ALA A 10 7.43 -1.47 -3.78
N GLY A 11 7.14 -2.72 -4.17
CA GLY A 11 8.10 -3.53 -4.94
C GLY A 11 8.18 -3.20 -6.43
N THR A 12 7.20 -2.51 -7.01
CA THR A 12 7.15 -2.23 -8.46
C THR A 12 6.40 -0.92 -8.76
N GLY A 13 6.51 -0.45 -10.01
CA GLY A 13 5.70 0.65 -10.55
C GLY A 13 5.75 1.93 -9.74
N VAL A 14 4.58 2.52 -9.51
CA VAL A 14 4.43 3.81 -8.81
C VAL A 14 4.93 3.70 -7.36
N GLY A 15 4.58 2.63 -6.63
CA GLY A 15 5.00 2.44 -5.24
C GLY A 15 6.52 2.39 -5.08
N LYS A 16 7.22 1.68 -5.98
CA LYS A 16 8.69 1.64 -6.02
C LYS A 16 9.27 3.05 -6.21
N ARG A 17 8.74 3.81 -7.18
CA ARG A 17 9.25 5.16 -7.47
C ARG A 17 8.96 6.15 -6.33
N VAL A 18 7.79 6.06 -5.71
CA VAL A 18 7.45 6.89 -4.54
C VAL A 18 8.39 6.59 -3.37
N ALA A 19 8.66 5.32 -3.09
CA ALA A 19 9.58 4.93 -2.03
C ALA A 19 11.00 5.49 -2.26
N GLU A 20 11.51 5.38 -3.50
CA GLU A 20 12.81 5.94 -3.89
C GLU A 20 12.88 7.45 -3.67
N VAL A 21 11.88 8.19 -4.14
CA VAL A 21 11.85 9.66 -4.01
C VAL A 21 11.76 10.08 -2.54
N LEU A 22 10.86 9.46 -1.76
CA LEU A 22 10.68 9.84 -0.36
C LEU A 22 11.90 9.50 0.51
N SER A 23 12.59 8.39 0.21
CA SER A 23 13.85 8.07 0.89
C SER A 23 14.96 9.08 0.60
N LYS A 24 15.02 9.56 -0.66
CA LYS A 24 15.97 10.62 -1.05
C LYS A 24 15.71 11.96 -0.35
N GLU A 25 14.46 12.24 -0.01
CA GLU A 25 14.07 13.41 0.79
C GLU A 25 14.32 13.24 2.30
N GLY A 26 15.05 12.20 2.71
CA GLY A 26 15.44 11.94 4.11
C GLY A 26 14.33 11.39 4.99
N MET A 27 13.27 10.82 4.40
CA MET A 27 12.22 10.16 5.14
C MET A 27 12.59 8.69 5.41
N VAL A 28 12.13 8.14 6.54
CA VAL A 28 12.21 6.70 6.82
C VAL A 28 11.04 6.01 6.11
N VAL A 29 11.33 5.08 5.21
CA VAL A 29 10.31 4.48 4.35
C VAL A 29 10.14 2.98 4.61
N TYR A 30 8.96 2.58 5.05
CA TYR A 30 8.55 1.19 5.18
C TYR A 30 8.00 0.67 3.86
N LEU A 31 8.67 -0.33 3.30
CA LEU A 31 8.36 -0.94 2.00
C LEU A 31 7.46 -2.16 2.22
N ILE A 32 6.15 -2.03 1.96
CA ILE A 32 5.18 -3.11 2.12
C ILE A 32 4.85 -3.75 0.77
N GLY A 33 4.88 -5.09 0.72
CA GLY A 33 4.49 -5.87 -0.45
C GLY A 33 4.68 -7.37 -0.25
N ARG A 34 4.14 -8.17 -1.17
CA ARG A 34 4.18 -9.64 -1.09
C ARG A 34 5.50 -10.26 -1.53
N ARG A 35 6.15 -9.65 -2.54
CA ARG A 35 7.36 -10.18 -3.17
C ARG A 35 8.59 -9.57 -2.54
N LYS A 36 9.24 -10.34 -1.65
CA LYS A 36 10.40 -9.87 -0.90
C LYS A 36 11.58 -9.49 -1.82
N ASP A 37 11.81 -10.26 -2.89
CA ASP A 37 12.80 -9.97 -3.91
C ASP A 37 12.62 -8.58 -4.52
N LYS A 38 11.38 -8.21 -4.88
CA LYS A 38 11.06 -6.90 -5.45
C LYS A 38 11.19 -5.75 -4.44
N LEU A 39 10.93 -6.02 -3.18
CA LEU A 39 11.15 -5.04 -2.11
C LEU A 39 12.65 -4.79 -1.89
N ILE A 40 13.48 -5.84 -1.96
CA ILE A 40 14.95 -5.73 -1.91
C ILE A 40 15.46 -4.90 -3.10
N GLU A 41 14.99 -5.18 -4.33
CA GLU A 41 15.34 -4.37 -5.50
C GLU A 41 14.97 -2.88 -5.30
N THR A 42 13.82 -2.60 -4.68
CA THR A 42 13.44 -1.21 -4.37
C THR A 42 14.36 -0.61 -3.33
N GLN A 43 14.65 -1.35 -2.27
CA GLN A 43 15.52 -0.91 -1.19
C GLN A 43 16.92 -0.51 -1.70
N THR A 44 17.50 -1.25 -2.66
CA THR A 44 18.82 -0.91 -3.24
C THR A 44 18.84 0.42 -4.01
N LEU A 45 17.67 0.93 -4.42
CA LEU A 45 17.54 2.22 -5.12
C LEU A 45 17.29 3.38 -4.16
N CYS A 46 16.90 3.08 -2.93
CA CYS A 46 16.65 4.07 -1.90
C CYS A 46 17.97 4.55 -1.30
N SER A 47 18.16 5.86 -1.21
CA SER A 47 19.37 6.46 -0.63
C SER A 47 19.25 6.78 0.86
N GLY A 48 18.04 6.71 1.42
CA GLY A 48 17.75 6.94 2.84
C GLY A 48 17.39 5.66 3.58
N GLU A 49 16.98 5.82 4.82
CA GLU A 49 16.59 4.71 5.69
C GLU A 49 15.31 4.02 5.18
N THR A 50 15.37 2.71 5.00
CA THR A 50 14.23 1.91 4.55
C THR A 50 14.15 0.58 5.27
N GLN A 51 12.92 0.11 5.54
CA GLN A 51 12.66 -1.19 6.12
C GLN A 51 11.67 -1.98 5.28
N ILE A 52 11.98 -3.25 5.03
CA ILE A 52 11.10 -4.17 4.28
C ILE A 52 10.16 -4.86 5.26
N LEU A 53 8.86 -4.76 4.97
CA LEU A 53 7.82 -5.52 5.63
C LEU A 53 7.10 -6.39 4.58
N GLN A 54 7.48 -7.66 4.50
CA GLN A 54 6.79 -8.60 3.61
C GLN A 54 5.38 -8.85 4.14
N CYS A 55 4.38 -8.37 3.41
CA CYS A 55 2.98 -8.42 3.83
C CYS A 55 2.06 -8.50 2.61
N ASP A 56 1.08 -9.38 2.67
CA ASP A 56 -0.08 -9.36 1.81
C ASP A 56 -1.14 -8.46 2.44
N VAL A 57 -1.52 -7.37 1.75
CA VAL A 57 -2.50 -6.42 2.27
C VAL A 57 -3.91 -6.99 2.36
N SER A 58 -4.19 -8.12 1.67
CA SER A 58 -5.47 -8.85 1.78
C SER A 58 -5.58 -9.71 3.04
N ASP A 59 -4.46 -9.92 3.77
CA ASP A 59 -4.44 -10.64 5.04
C ASP A 59 -4.50 -9.67 6.23
N PRO A 60 -5.62 -9.63 6.97
CA PRO A 60 -5.80 -8.72 8.09
C PRO A 60 -4.74 -8.87 9.19
N GLN A 61 -4.27 -10.12 9.43
CA GLN A 61 -3.27 -10.36 10.49
C GLN A 61 -1.88 -9.91 10.03
N ALA A 62 -1.52 -10.16 8.76
CA ALA A 62 -0.26 -9.68 8.20
C ALA A 62 -0.19 -8.15 8.21
N VAL A 63 -1.28 -7.46 7.85
CA VAL A 63 -1.36 -5.99 7.91
C VAL A 63 -1.21 -5.51 9.35
N LYS A 64 -1.95 -6.10 10.30
CA LYS A 64 -1.83 -5.76 11.72
C LYS A 64 -0.38 -5.87 12.18
N ASN A 65 0.27 -7.00 11.95
CA ASN A 65 1.66 -7.24 12.36
C ASN A 65 2.62 -6.23 11.74
N ALA A 66 2.45 -5.87 10.47
CA ALA A 66 3.29 -4.89 9.79
C ALA A 66 3.18 -3.50 10.45
N PHE A 67 1.97 -3.05 10.79
CA PHE A 67 1.77 -1.76 11.44
C PHE A 67 2.19 -1.76 12.92
N GLU A 68 2.11 -2.88 13.62
CA GLU A 68 2.66 -3.04 14.99
C GLU A 68 4.19 -2.87 15.01
N ILE A 69 4.89 -3.33 13.95
CA ILE A 69 6.35 -3.10 13.81
C ILE A 69 6.61 -1.60 13.68
N VAL A 70 5.90 -0.90 12.80
CA VAL A 70 6.07 0.56 12.63
C VAL A 70 5.77 1.32 13.93
N GLU A 71 4.71 0.94 14.65
CA GLU A 71 4.35 1.52 15.95
C GLU A 71 5.45 1.29 17.00
N LYS A 72 5.99 0.09 17.07
CA LYS A 72 7.08 -0.27 17.99
C LYS A 72 8.37 0.52 17.70
N ASP A 73 8.71 0.68 16.43
CA ASP A 73 9.98 1.32 16.04
C ASP A 73 9.93 2.85 16.21
N HIS A 74 8.80 3.49 15.90
CA HIS A 74 8.72 4.95 15.83
C HIS A 74 7.56 5.57 16.61
N SER A 75 6.56 4.80 17.03
CA SER A 75 5.33 5.29 17.70
C SER A 75 4.56 6.34 16.87
N ARG A 76 4.83 6.41 15.57
CA ARG A 76 4.20 7.36 14.65
C ARG A 76 4.23 6.91 13.18
N ILE A 77 3.27 7.45 12.41
CA ILE A 77 3.24 7.43 10.95
C ILE A 77 2.86 8.84 10.47
N ASP A 78 3.71 9.45 9.63
CA ASP A 78 3.42 10.76 9.05
C ASP A 78 2.66 10.64 7.73
N VAL A 79 2.97 9.62 6.93
CA VAL A 79 2.33 9.39 5.63
C VAL A 79 2.08 7.89 5.41
N LEU A 80 0.88 7.56 4.99
CA LEU A 80 0.56 6.28 4.34
C LEU A 80 0.31 6.55 2.85
N PHE A 81 1.13 5.97 1.98
CA PHE A 81 0.84 5.89 0.55
C PHE A 81 0.22 4.52 0.23
N ASN A 82 -1.09 4.51 0.11
CA ASN A 82 -1.93 3.33 -0.11
C ASN A 82 -2.03 3.06 -1.61
N ASN A 83 -1.15 2.17 -2.12
CA ASN A 83 -0.96 1.97 -3.55
C ASN A 83 -1.01 0.49 -3.98
N ALA A 84 -0.97 -0.45 -3.05
CA ALA A 84 -1.08 -1.86 -3.41
C ALA A 84 -2.38 -2.11 -4.18
N GLY A 85 -2.25 -2.73 -5.35
CA GLY A 85 -3.40 -3.05 -6.21
C GLY A 85 -3.01 -4.03 -7.30
N ILE A 86 -4.01 -4.74 -7.79
CA ILE A 86 -3.89 -5.67 -8.92
C ILE A 86 -5.01 -5.41 -9.93
N GLY A 87 -4.80 -5.85 -11.16
CA GLY A 87 -5.83 -6.03 -12.17
C GLY A 87 -5.90 -7.49 -12.59
N VAL A 88 -6.98 -7.84 -13.29
CA VAL A 88 -7.18 -9.15 -13.91
C VAL A 88 -7.44 -8.96 -15.40
N PRO A 89 -7.30 -10.00 -16.25
CA PRO A 89 -7.65 -9.92 -17.65
C PRO A 89 -9.08 -9.44 -17.86
N ALA A 90 -9.29 -8.63 -18.91
CA ALA A 90 -10.61 -8.12 -19.26
C ALA A 90 -11.53 -9.27 -19.67
N GLN A 91 -12.73 -9.33 -19.07
CA GLN A 91 -13.77 -10.33 -19.36
C GLN A 91 -15.15 -9.70 -19.21
N SER A 92 -16.15 -10.28 -19.87
CA SER A 92 -17.54 -9.89 -19.64
C SER A 92 -17.98 -10.30 -18.22
N ILE A 93 -19.02 -9.67 -17.70
CA ILE A 93 -19.43 -9.89 -16.31
C ILE A 93 -19.91 -11.31 -16.05
N ASP A 94 -20.57 -11.91 -17.02
CA ASP A 94 -21.10 -13.29 -16.97
C ASP A 94 -20.00 -14.35 -17.06
N GLU A 95 -18.84 -14.01 -17.61
CA GLU A 95 -17.67 -14.89 -17.74
C GLU A 95 -16.62 -14.65 -16.64
N MET A 96 -16.76 -13.59 -15.82
CA MET A 96 -15.77 -13.22 -14.80
C MET A 96 -15.73 -14.26 -13.68
N PRO A 97 -14.60 -14.99 -13.49
CA PRO A 97 -14.48 -15.90 -12.36
C PRO A 97 -14.61 -15.16 -11.03
N TYR A 98 -15.38 -15.73 -10.11
CA TYR A 98 -15.57 -15.12 -8.79
C TYR A 98 -14.25 -14.90 -8.05
N GLU A 99 -13.28 -15.80 -8.21
CA GLU A 99 -11.94 -15.70 -7.61
C GLU A 99 -11.18 -14.49 -8.10
N ASN A 100 -11.33 -14.13 -9.39
CA ASN A 100 -10.74 -12.91 -9.96
C ASN A 100 -11.38 -11.65 -9.35
N TRP A 101 -12.71 -11.61 -9.30
CA TRP A 101 -13.44 -10.56 -8.60
C TRP A 101 -12.98 -10.42 -7.15
N LYS A 102 -13.02 -11.54 -6.41
CA LYS A 102 -12.66 -11.58 -4.99
C LYS A 102 -11.23 -11.10 -4.76
N SER A 103 -10.27 -11.57 -5.55
CA SER A 103 -8.86 -11.19 -5.38
C SER A 103 -8.61 -9.69 -5.58
N VAL A 104 -9.29 -9.07 -6.54
CA VAL A 104 -9.18 -7.63 -6.78
C VAL A 104 -9.83 -6.85 -5.63
N VAL A 105 -11.03 -7.23 -5.18
CA VAL A 105 -11.71 -6.58 -4.04
C VAL A 105 -10.88 -6.71 -2.76
N ASP A 106 -10.35 -7.90 -2.48
CA ASP A 106 -9.57 -8.13 -1.26
C ASP A 106 -8.29 -7.28 -1.21
N ILE A 107 -7.61 -7.10 -2.35
CA ILE A 107 -6.38 -6.33 -2.38
C ILE A 107 -6.65 -4.83 -2.53
N ASN A 108 -7.45 -4.43 -3.53
CA ASN A 108 -7.59 -3.02 -3.88
C ASN A 108 -8.50 -2.26 -2.92
N LEU A 109 -9.55 -2.90 -2.38
CA LEU A 109 -10.52 -2.27 -1.49
C LEU A 109 -10.28 -2.64 -0.03
N ASN A 110 -10.36 -3.93 0.30
CA ASN A 110 -10.21 -4.39 1.69
C ASN A 110 -8.80 -4.13 2.23
N GLY A 111 -7.76 -4.38 1.42
CA GLY A 111 -6.36 -4.12 1.78
C GLY A 111 -6.09 -2.63 2.02
N MET A 112 -6.64 -1.76 1.16
CA MET A 112 -6.54 -0.31 1.33
C MET A 112 -7.23 0.15 2.62
N PHE A 113 -8.41 -0.39 2.92
CA PHE A 113 -9.13 -0.13 4.17
C PHE A 113 -8.31 -0.57 5.38
N LEU A 114 -7.76 -1.79 5.37
CA LEU A 114 -6.98 -2.32 6.49
C LEU A 114 -5.76 -1.46 6.79
N CYS A 115 -5.00 -1.10 5.77
CA CYS A 115 -3.84 -0.22 5.93
C CYS A 115 -4.25 1.17 6.47
N ALA A 116 -5.31 1.76 5.92
CA ALA A 116 -5.83 3.04 6.39
C ALA A 116 -6.30 2.97 7.85
N LYS A 117 -6.97 1.89 8.26
CA LYS A 117 -7.43 1.66 9.62
C LYS A 117 -6.28 1.73 10.63
N TYR A 118 -5.20 1.00 10.40
CA TYR A 118 -4.08 0.95 11.34
C TYR A 118 -3.25 2.25 11.32
N ALA A 119 -3.00 2.82 10.14
CA ALA A 119 -2.34 4.11 10.03
C ALA A 119 -3.12 5.21 10.76
N PHE A 120 -4.42 5.29 10.55
CA PHE A 120 -5.29 6.29 11.19
C PHE A 120 -5.32 6.12 12.72
N ALA A 121 -5.36 4.87 13.21
CA ALA A 121 -5.34 4.60 14.64
C ALA A 121 -4.05 5.14 15.30
N LEU A 122 -2.90 4.98 14.64
CA LEU A 122 -1.63 5.51 15.13
C LEU A 122 -1.56 7.03 15.00
N MET A 123 -1.97 7.60 13.86
CA MET A 123 -2.03 9.05 13.63
C MET A 123 -2.90 9.80 14.65
N ARG A 124 -3.91 9.14 15.20
CA ARG A 124 -4.77 9.71 16.26
C ARG A 124 -4.11 9.74 17.63
N LYS A 125 -3.19 8.80 17.90
CA LYS A 125 -2.55 8.64 19.24
C LYS A 125 -1.22 9.38 19.34
N GLN A 126 -0.52 9.56 18.22
CA GLN A 126 0.82 10.15 18.19
C GLN A 126 0.85 11.62 18.59
N SER A 127 2.02 12.11 19.01
CA SER A 127 2.25 13.51 19.31
C SER A 127 3.38 14.09 18.44
N PRO A 128 3.15 15.19 17.70
CA PRO A 128 1.84 15.82 17.47
C PRO A 128 0.87 14.89 16.75
N GLN A 129 -0.41 15.02 17.04
CA GLN A 129 -1.48 14.26 16.37
C GLN A 129 -1.58 14.65 14.91
N GLY A 130 -1.95 13.69 14.04
CA GLY A 130 -2.19 13.92 12.63
C GLY A 130 -1.28 13.08 11.75
N GLY A 131 -1.39 13.26 10.45
CA GLY A 131 -0.71 12.53 9.40
C GLY A 131 -1.46 12.69 8.07
N ARG A 132 -1.01 11.99 7.04
CA ARG A 132 -1.64 12.01 5.72
C ARG A 132 -1.80 10.60 5.17
N ILE A 133 -3.03 10.28 4.78
CA ILE A 133 -3.33 9.07 4.01
C ILE A 133 -3.57 9.48 2.56
N ILE A 134 -2.80 8.91 1.64
CA ILE A 134 -2.89 9.13 0.20
C ILE A 134 -3.31 7.82 -0.44
N ASN A 135 -4.53 7.74 -0.92
CA ASN A 135 -5.03 6.60 -1.67
C ASN A 135 -4.76 6.80 -3.16
N ASN A 136 -3.99 5.88 -3.75
CA ASN A 136 -3.68 5.92 -5.18
C ASN A 136 -4.86 5.33 -5.96
N GLY A 137 -5.71 6.18 -6.49
CA GLY A 137 -6.84 5.81 -7.34
C GLY A 137 -6.47 5.66 -8.81
N SER A 138 -7.47 5.36 -9.62
CA SER A 138 -7.32 5.20 -11.09
C SER A 138 -8.31 6.07 -11.84
N VAL A 139 -7.96 6.46 -13.06
CA VAL A 139 -8.88 7.08 -14.01
C VAL A 139 -10.07 6.16 -14.34
N SER A 140 -9.93 4.86 -14.12
CA SER A 140 -11.01 3.87 -14.31
C SER A 140 -12.23 4.13 -13.42
N SER A 141 -12.08 4.89 -12.33
CA SER A 141 -13.20 5.30 -11.49
C SER A 141 -14.20 6.25 -12.18
N VAL A 142 -13.72 7.01 -13.18
CA VAL A 142 -14.54 7.97 -13.95
C VAL A 142 -14.64 7.61 -15.44
N THR A 143 -13.70 6.80 -15.94
CA THR A 143 -13.67 6.33 -17.33
C THR A 143 -13.41 4.81 -17.33
N PRO A 144 -14.46 4.00 -17.08
CA PRO A 144 -14.33 2.56 -17.01
C PRO A 144 -13.86 1.97 -18.32
N ARG A 145 -12.98 0.97 -18.26
CA ARG A 145 -12.56 0.20 -19.43
C ARG A 145 -13.48 -1.00 -19.62
N PRO A 146 -13.85 -1.35 -20.86
CA PRO A 146 -14.60 -2.57 -21.13
C PRO A 146 -13.96 -3.80 -20.46
N GLY A 147 -14.77 -4.66 -19.85
CA GLY A 147 -14.32 -5.90 -19.23
C GLY A 147 -13.49 -5.75 -17.94
N SER A 148 -13.40 -4.56 -17.36
CA SER A 148 -12.57 -4.29 -16.16
C SER A 148 -13.36 -4.12 -14.87
N ILE A 149 -14.50 -4.80 -14.76
CA ILE A 149 -15.44 -4.65 -13.64
C ILE A 149 -14.76 -4.70 -12.25
N PRO A 150 -13.95 -5.72 -11.91
CA PRO A 150 -13.36 -5.79 -10.57
C PRO A 150 -12.49 -4.58 -10.25
N TYR A 151 -11.69 -4.16 -11.22
CA TYR A 151 -10.78 -3.03 -11.05
C TYR A 151 -11.50 -1.68 -11.02
N THR A 152 -12.57 -1.55 -11.79
CA THR A 152 -13.38 -0.31 -11.85
C THR A 152 -14.22 -0.12 -10.59
N ALA A 153 -14.64 -1.22 -9.95
CA ALA A 153 -15.46 -1.19 -8.74
C ALA A 153 -14.64 -0.92 -7.46
N THR A 154 -13.32 -0.98 -7.52
CA THR A 154 -12.41 -0.80 -6.37
C THR A 154 -11.56 0.44 -6.48
#